data_8d415bd07d9ba792d0db6ae6faf9a59e
#
_entry.id   8d415bd07d9ba792d0db6ae6faf9a59e
#
_cell.length_a   1.000
_cell.length_b   1.000
_cell.length_c   1.000
_cell.angle_alpha   90.00
_cell.angle_beta   90.00
_cell.angle_gamma   90.00
#
_symmetry.space_group_name_H-M   'P 1'
#
loop_
_entity.id
_entity.type
_entity.pdbx_description
1 polymer ?
#
loop_
_entity_poly.entity_id
_entity_poly.type
_entity_poly.pdbx_seq_one_letter_code
_entity_poly.pdbx_strand_id
1 'polypeptide(L)'
;MFYLSYPVKVFATSGSEDLAQQICSELEKRLPPPIIQNSPNLFSKINVVRFSNDNLQVQVDNVRGHFVVIVHTQVAPVNDHLMELFALLDAVINSKPADVLLVFPYMPYSRSDRKNQPRISTMSHRI
;
A
#
# COMPACT_ATOMS: atom_id res chain seq x y z
N MET A 1 -9.36 -3.37 22.88
CA MET A 1 -8.55 -3.83 21.78
C MET A 1 -7.39 -2.85 21.54
N PHE A 2 -6.19 -3.38 21.54
CA PHE A 2 -4.99 -2.54 21.55
C PHE A 2 -4.84 -1.71 20.28
N TYR A 3 -5.11 -2.29 19.11
CA TYR A 3 -4.96 -1.58 17.86
C TYR A 3 -5.98 -0.45 17.68
N LEU A 4 -7.05 -0.42 18.47
CA LEU A 4 -8.01 0.69 18.44
C LEU A 4 -7.45 1.98 19.03
N SER A 5 -6.32 1.92 19.72
CA SER A 5 -5.66 3.11 20.26
C SER A 5 -4.58 3.67 19.31
N TYR A 6 -4.26 2.97 18.22
CA TYR A 6 -3.23 3.43 17.29
C TYR A 6 -3.84 4.38 16.27
N PRO A 7 -3.11 5.45 15.90
CA PRO A 7 -3.53 6.25 14.77
C PRO A 7 -3.43 5.44 13.48
N VAL A 8 -4.27 5.77 12.51
CA VAL A 8 -4.34 5.07 11.22
C VAL A 8 -3.83 5.98 10.12
N LYS A 9 -3.10 5.42 9.20
CA LYS A 9 -2.64 6.14 8.01
C LYS A 9 -2.80 5.24 6.78
N VAL A 10 -3.31 5.81 5.70
CA VAL A 10 -3.58 5.09 4.45
C VAL A 10 -2.67 5.66 3.36
N PHE A 11 -1.91 4.78 2.73
CA PHE A 11 -1.11 5.10 1.56
C PHE A 11 -1.64 4.34 0.36
N ALA A 12 -1.35 4.86 -0.83
CA ALA A 12 -1.68 4.20 -2.08
C ALA A 12 -0.50 4.29 -3.02
N THR A 13 -0.28 3.24 -3.81
CA THR A 13 0.63 3.31 -4.95
C THR A 13 0.01 4.17 -6.04
N SER A 14 0.84 4.64 -6.98
CA SER A 14 0.36 5.44 -8.10
C SER A 14 -0.71 4.68 -8.87
N GLY A 15 -1.78 5.36 -9.21
CA GLY A 15 -2.93 4.75 -9.86
C GLY A 15 -3.96 4.16 -8.91
N SER A 16 -3.67 4.08 -7.62
CA SER A 16 -4.59 3.55 -6.62
C SER A 16 -5.15 4.62 -5.69
N GLU A 17 -4.83 5.90 -5.95
CA GLU A 17 -5.17 7.00 -5.05
C GLU A 17 -6.68 7.20 -4.91
N ASP A 18 -7.42 7.11 -6.03
CA ASP A 18 -8.87 7.32 -5.99
C ASP A 18 -9.55 6.27 -5.11
N LEU A 19 -9.15 5.02 -5.26
CA LEU A 19 -9.68 3.94 -4.43
C LEU A 19 -9.31 4.16 -2.96
N ALA A 20 -8.07 4.55 -2.68
CA ALA A 20 -7.63 4.82 -1.33
C ALA A 20 -8.41 5.97 -0.69
N GLN A 21 -8.72 7.01 -1.45
CA GLN A 21 -9.52 8.13 -0.93
C GLN A 21 -10.95 7.70 -0.63
N GLN A 22 -11.54 6.84 -1.47
CA GLN A 22 -12.86 6.27 -1.19
C GLN A 22 -12.85 5.42 0.08
N ILE A 23 -11.80 4.62 0.27
CA ILE A 23 -11.64 3.84 1.48
C ILE A 23 -11.52 4.77 2.70
N CYS A 24 -10.74 5.84 2.61
CA CYS A 24 -10.61 6.81 3.69
C CYS A 24 -11.95 7.46 4.04
N SER A 25 -12.75 7.82 3.04
CA SER A 25 -14.09 8.38 3.28
C SER A 25 -14.97 7.41 4.08
N GLU A 26 -14.92 6.13 3.74
CA GLU A 26 -15.67 5.13 4.48
C GLU A 26 -15.12 4.91 5.89
N LEU A 27 -13.80 4.93 6.04
CA LEU A 27 -13.17 4.77 7.35
C LEU A 27 -13.53 5.91 8.29
N GLU A 28 -13.59 7.15 7.77
CA GLU A 28 -13.98 8.31 8.57
C GLU A 28 -15.38 8.17 9.16
N LYS A 29 -16.27 7.47 8.45
CA LYS A 29 -17.64 7.23 8.91
C LYS A 29 -17.74 6.07 9.90
N ARG A 30 -16.82 5.11 9.83
CA ARG A 30 -16.95 3.82 10.51
C ARG A 30 -16.00 3.62 11.67
N LEU A 31 -14.84 4.29 11.65
CA LEU A 31 -13.90 4.18 12.76
C LEU A 31 -14.42 4.92 13.98
N PRO A 32 -14.13 4.41 15.19
CA PRO A 32 -14.49 5.13 16.40
C PRO A 32 -13.90 6.54 16.43
N PRO A 33 -14.66 7.54 16.96
CA PRO A 33 -14.19 8.92 16.99
C PRO A 33 -12.80 9.13 17.60
N PRO A 34 -12.39 8.45 18.68
CA PRO A 34 -11.04 8.64 19.21
C PRO A 34 -9.94 8.28 18.22
N ILE A 35 -10.16 7.26 17.38
CA ILE A 35 -9.17 6.86 16.37
C ILE A 35 -9.10 7.92 15.27
N ILE A 36 -10.23 8.41 14.82
CA ILE A 36 -10.30 9.44 13.78
C ILE A 36 -9.63 10.74 14.28
N GLN A 37 -9.85 11.12 15.52
CA GLN A 37 -9.22 12.31 16.10
C GLN A 37 -7.71 12.19 16.16
N ASN A 38 -7.20 10.96 16.38
CA ASN A 38 -5.76 10.70 16.42
C ASN A 38 -5.16 10.46 15.02
N SER A 39 -5.97 10.53 13.98
CA SER A 39 -5.54 10.25 12.60
C SER A 39 -5.82 11.45 11.71
N PRO A 40 -5.17 12.61 11.97
CA PRO A 40 -5.53 13.87 11.30
C PRO A 40 -5.31 13.85 9.80
N ASN A 41 -4.34 13.12 9.30
CA ASN A 41 -4.08 12.98 7.86
C ASN A 41 -4.26 11.51 7.49
N LEU A 42 -5.52 11.04 7.52
CA LEU A 42 -5.81 9.64 7.29
C LEU A 42 -5.25 9.16 5.97
N PHE A 43 -5.51 9.90 4.88
CA PHE A 43 -4.87 9.61 3.60
C PHE A 43 -3.61 10.47 3.48
N SER A 44 -2.48 9.82 3.23
CA SER A 44 -1.21 10.49 2.99
C SER A 44 -0.67 10.11 1.63
N LYS A 45 -0.19 11.09 0.90
CA LYS A 45 0.50 10.83 -0.35
C LYS A 45 1.91 10.33 -0.09
N ILE A 46 2.39 9.45 -0.96
CA ILE A 46 3.77 9.05 -0.98
C ILE A 46 4.56 9.96 -1.91
N ASN A 47 5.85 10.08 -1.67
CA ASN A 47 6.74 10.81 -2.56
C ASN A 47 7.57 9.79 -3.33
N VAL A 48 7.33 9.71 -4.64
CA VAL A 48 8.04 8.78 -5.52
C VAL A 48 9.05 9.57 -6.33
N VAL A 49 10.31 9.21 -6.21
CA VAL A 49 11.40 9.82 -6.99
C VAL A 49 11.96 8.74 -7.91
N ARG A 50 12.03 9.06 -9.20
CA ARG A 50 12.61 8.18 -10.19
C ARG A 50 13.95 8.76 -10.62
N PHE A 51 15.01 7.95 -10.50
CA PHE A 51 16.35 8.38 -10.88
C PHE A 51 16.58 8.20 -12.39
N SER A 52 17.67 8.78 -12.89
CA SER A 52 18.00 8.74 -14.32
C SER A 52 18.23 7.33 -14.85
N ASN A 53 18.56 6.37 -13.98
CA ASN A 53 18.75 4.97 -14.36
C ASN A 53 17.47 4.14 -14.18
N ASP A 54 16.30 4.80 -14.09
CA ASP A 54 14.99 4.21 -13.87
C ASP A 54 14.79 3.55 -12.50
N ASN A 55 15.76 3.59 -11.62
CA ASN A 55 15.52 3.17 -10.23
C ASN A 55 14.58 4.16 -9.57
N LEU A 56 13.80 3.67 -8.62
CA LEU A 56 12.89 4.55 -7.89
C LEU A 56 13.15 4.50 -6.39
N GLN A 57 12.71 5.56 -5.73
CA GLN A 57 12.77 5.68 -4.29
C GLN A 57 11.43 6.20 -3.80
N VAL A 58 10.91 5.62 -2.73
CA VAL A 58 9.67 6.07 -2.12
C VAL A 58 9.97 6.60 -0.73
N GLN A 59 9.44 7.77 -0.45
CA GLN A 59 9.52 8.40 0.87
C GLN A 59 8.12 8.58 1.40
N VAL A 60 7.94 8.31 2.69
CA VAL A 60 6.65 8.40 3.36
C VAL A 60 6.77 9.27 4.61
N ASP A 61 5.63 9.73 5.11
CA ASP A 61 5.57 10.40 6.41
C ASP A 61 5.94 9.44 7.53
N ASN A 62 6.20 10.01 8.70
CA ASN A 62 6.46 9.20 9.88
C ASN A 62 5.22 8.39 10.24
N VAL A 63 5.37 7.07 10.26
CA VAL A 63 4.29 6.13 10.57
C VAL A 63 4.58 5.30 11.82
N ARG A 64 5.55 5.74 12.60
CA ARG A 64 5.92 5.01 13.83
C ARG A 64 4.71 4.87 14.74
N GLY A 65 4.40 3.64 15.12
CA GLY A 65 3.27 3.35 15.99
C GLY A 65 1.90 3.47 15.34
N HIS A 66 1.84 3.71 14.02
CA HIS A 66 0.58 3.79 13.29
C HIS A 66 0.13 2.42 12.81
N PHE A 67 -1.18 2.24 12.70
CA PHE A 67 -1.76 1.16 11.88
C PHE A 67 -1.78 1.66 10.44
N VAL A 68 -1.01 1.02 9.57
CA VAL A 68 -0.83 1.48 8.20
C VAL A 68 -1.63 0.61 7.26
N VAL A 69 -2.40 1.24 6.38
CA VAL A 69 -3.14 0.57 5.30
C VAL A 69 -2.50 0.99 3.98
N ILE A 70 -2.13 0.00 3.18
CA ILE A 70 -1.57 0.26 1.85
C ILE A 70 -2.52 -0.31 0.82
N VAL A 71 -2.97 0.54 -0.10
CA VAL A 71 -3.91 0.18 -1.16
C VAL A 71 -3.14 0.09 -2.47
N HIS A 72 -3.22 -1.07 -3.10
CA HIS A 72 -2.60 -1.31 -4.39
C HIS A 72 -3.53 -2.15 -5.25
N THR A 73 -3.84 -1.65 -6.44
CA THR A 73 -4.59 -2.41 -7.43
C THR A 73 -3.77 -2.48 -8.72
N GLN A 74 -4.09 -3.46 -9.54
CA GLN A 74 -3.36 -3.65 -10.80
C GLN A 74 -3.76 -2.56 -11.79
N VAL A 75 -2.85 -1.62 -12.04
CA VAL A 75 -3.01 -0.53 -12.99
C VAL A 75 -1.75 -0.51 -13.87
N ALA A 76 -1.94 -0.36 -15.18
CA ALA A 76 -0.80 -0.27 -16.09
C ALA A 76 -0.01 1.03 -15.86
N PRO A 77 1.32 1.02 -15.93
CA PRO A 77 2.21 -0.13 -16.11
C PRO A 77 2.31 -0.98 -14.82
N VAL A 78 1.97 -2.25 -14.95
CA VAL A 78 1.83 -3.13 -13.78
C VAL A 78 3.16 -3.32 -13.05
N ASN A 79 4.23 -3.56 -13.79
CA ASN A 79 5.54 -3.82 -13.17
C ASN A 79 6.09 -2.60 -12.45
N ASP A 80 5.93 -1.41 -13.03
CA ASP A 80 6.38 -0.17 -12.40
C ASP A 80 5.64 0.06 -11.08
N HIS A 81 4.32 -0.12 -11.07
CA HIS A 81 3.53 0.07 -9.87
C HIS A 81 3.80 -1.01 -8.82
N LEU A 82 4.11 -2.23 -9.25
CA LEU A 82 4.47 -3.29 -8.33
C LEU A 82 5.82 -3.01 -7.65
N MET A 83 6.80 -2.53 -8.40
CA MET A 83 8.08 -2.12 -7.81
C MET A 83 7.91 -0.94 -6.85
N GLU A 84 7.03 -0.01 -7.18
CA GLU A 84 6.68 1.08 -6.28
C GLU A 84 6.08 0.54 -4.98
N LEU A 85 5.24 -0.49 -5.06
CA LEU A 85 4.68 -1.14 -3.87
C LEU A 85 5.79 -1.73 -2.99
N PHE A 86 6.76 -2.43 -3.58
CA PHE A 86 7.86 -2.99 -2.80
C PHE A 86 8.68 -1.89 -2.11
N ALA A 87 8.96 -0.80 -2.82
CA ALA A 87 9.68 0.32 -2.22
C ALA A 87 8.87 0.99 -1.11
N LEU A 88 7.55 1.12 -1.30
CA LEU A 88 6.66 1.66 -0.28
C LEU A 88 6.63 0.77 0.97
N LEU A 89 6.52 -0.54 0.78
CA LEU A 89 6.56 -1.48 1.89
C LEU A 89 7.87 -1.38 2.68
N ASP A 90 8.98 -1.28 1.98
CA ASP A 90 10.28 -1.14 2.63
C ASP A 90 10.34 0.13 3.48
N ALA A 91 9.91 1.25 2.91
CA ALA A 91 9.90 2.53 3.62
C ALA A 91 9.01 2.48 4.87
N VAL A 92 7.82 1.88 4.74
CA VAL A 92 6.87 1.77 5.85
C VAL A 92 7.42 0.87 6.94
N ILE A 93 7.94 -0.30 6.59
CA ILE A 93 8.45 -1.26 7.56
C ILE A 93 9.64 -0.68 8.33
N ASN A 94 10.50 0.06 7.64
CA ASN A 94 11.66 0.70 8.28
C ASN A 94 11.24 1.81 9.25
N SER A 95 10.03 2.33 9.13
CA SER A 95 9.50 3.37 10.03
C SER A 95 8.86 2.82 11.30
N LYS A 96 8.90 1.50 11.51
CA LYS A 96 8.39 0.83 12.71
C LYS A 96 6.91 1.09 12.96
N PRO A 97 6.01 0.71 12.02
CA PRO A 97 4.58 0.83 12.24
C PRO A 97 4.10 -0.16 13.29
N ALA A 98 2.91 0.08 13.86
CA ALA A 98 2.28 -0.88 14.76
C ALA A 98 1.85 -2.13 14.01
N ASP A 99 1.29 -1.96 12.82
CA ASP A 99 0.88 -3.06 11.95
C ASP A 99 0.68 -2.52 10.54
N VAL A 100 0.67 -3.42 9.56
CA VAL A 100 0.49 -3.07 8.15
C VAL A 100 -0.55 -3.99 7.54
N LEU A 101 -1.54 -3.40 6.88
CA LEU A 101 -2.56 -4.11 6.13
C LEU A 101 -2.45 -3.75 4.65
N LEU A 102 -2.28 -4.77 3.82
CA LEU A 102 -2.27 -4.59 2.36
C LEU A 102 -3.66 -4.87 1.81
N VAL A 103 -4.16 -3.96 0.98
CA VAL A 103 -5.45 -4.11 0.31
C VAL A 103 -5.20 -4.27 -1.18
N PHE A 104 -5.49 -5.47 -1.69
CA PHE A 104 -5.34 -5.83 -3.09
C PHE A 104 -6.71 -6.16 -3.69
N PRO A 105 -7.46 -5.18 -4.21
CA PRO A 105 -8.73 -5.50 -4.88
C PRO A 105 -8.53 -6.39 -6.11
N TYR A 106 -7.39 -6.23 -6.78
CA TYR A 106 -6.98 -7.10 -7.88
C TYR A 106 -5.48 -7.37 -7.75
N MET A 107 -5.12 -8.62 -7.46
CA MET A 107 -3.73 -8.98 -7.20
C MET A 107 -2.95 -9.07 -8.52
N PRO A 108 -1.76 -8.43 -8.61
CA PRO A 108 -0.93 -8.54 -9.80
C PRO A 108 -0.52 -9.99 -10.07
N TYR A 109 -0.47 -10.35 -11.34
CA TYR A 109 -0.05 -11.68 -11.80
C TYR A 109 -0.95 -12.81 -11.31
N SER A 110 -2.19 -12.53 -10.90
CA SER A 110 -3.10 -13.57 -10.44
C SER A 110 -3.43 -14.59 -11.52
N ARG A 111 -3.33 -14.21 -12.79
CA ARG A 111 -3.57 -15.13 -13.93
C ARG A 111 -2.39 -16.04 -14.24
N SER A 112 -1.23 -15.83 -13.62
CA SER A 112 -0.03 -16.65 -13.86
C SER A 112 0.11 -17.78 -12.84
N ASP A 113 -1.01 -18.29 -12.33
CA ASP A 113 -1.02 -19.38 -11.35
C ASP A 113 -0.96 -20.77 -11.99
N ARG A 114 -1.13 -20.87 -13.31
CA ARG A 114 -1.14 -22.14 -14.03
C ARG A 114 0.09 -22.29 -14.90
N LYS A 115 0.73 -23.46 -14.78
CA LYS A 115 1.83 -23.84 -15.63
C LYS A 115 1.31 -24.77 -16.71
N ASN A 116 0.87 -24.19 -17.85
CA ASN A 116 0.31 -24.96 -18.97
C ASN A 116 1.34 -25.40 -19.98
N GLN A 117 2.60 -24.96 -19.84
CA GLN A 117 3.72 -25.37 -20.68
C GLN A 117 4.98 -25.46 -19.82
N PRO A 118 5.97 -26.27 -20.22
CA PRO A 118 7.22 -26.34 -19.48
C PRO A 118 7.98 -25.01 -19.56
N ARG A 119 8.68 -24.67 -18.49
CA ARG A 119 9.53 -23.47 -18.38
C ARG A 119 8.76 -22.15 -18.48
N ILE A 120 7.47 -22.16 -18.16
CA ILE A 120 6.68 -20.93 -18.01
C ILE A 120 6.73 -20.50 -16.55
N SER A 121 6.88 -19.19 -16.33
CA SER A 121 6.86 -18.62 -14.99
C SER A 121 5.45 -18.63 -14.41
N THR A 122 5.36 -18.86 -13.11
CA THR A 122 4.11 -18.76 -12.35
C THR A 122 4.28 -17.63 -11.33
N MET A 123 4.26 -16.39 -11.81
CA MET A 123 4.62 -15.23 -11.01
C MET A 123 3.71 -15.03 -9.80
N SER A 124 2.45 -15.45 -9.87
CA SER A 124 1.55 -15.34 -8.74
C SER A 124 2.04 -16.09 -7.51
N HIS A 125 2.83 -17.15 -7.70
CA HIS A 125 3.40 -17.91 -6.59
C HIS A 125 4.59 -17.22 -5.94
N ARG A 126 5.10 -16.15 -6.53
CA ARG A 126 6.26 -15.40 -6.02
C ARG A 126 5.87 -14.06 -5.38
N ILE A 127 4.65 -13.63 -5.61
CA ILE A 127 4.12 -12.39 -5.07
C ILE A 127 3.31 -12.67 -3.82
#